data_af33fdd34cbe0f9f62e027b5043e6e2f
#
_entry.id   af33fdd34cbe0f9f62e027b5043e6e2f
#
_cell.length_a   1.000
_cell.length_b   1.000
_cell.length_c   1.000
_cell.angle_alpha   90.00
_cell.angle_beta   90.00
_cell.angle_gamma   90.00
#
_symmetry.space_group_name_H-M   'P 1'
#
loop_
_entity.id
_entity.type
_entity.pdbx_description
1 polymer ?
#
loop_
_entity_poly.entity_id
_entity_poly.type
_entity_poly.pdbx_seq_one_letter_code
_entity_poly.pdbx_strand_id
1 'polypeptide(L)'
;MTEYQVIDADETVYRDGTIKLHGPEGFEGMRKAGRLAAEILDELTSFVKPGVTTGEIDDKARTMMLDAGAVPATMGYRGYTHSCCTSINHVICHGIPSDKALKEGDIVNIDVTPLLDGWHGDTSRMFFAGEPSIKAKRLVEVTYECLMLGIEAASRPGARLGDIGAAIEAHARQFRYGVVQEFCGHGLGRLFHDAPEVVHAGRPNTGPELKHVVA
;
A
#
# COMPACT_ATOMS: atom_id res chain seq x y z
N MET A 1 -16.38 -11.93 -18.38
CA MET A 1 -16.20 -10.51 -18.75
C MET A 1 -15.95 -9.74 -17.47
N THR A 2 -15.04 -8.79 -17.47
CA THR A 2 -14.81 -7.94 -16.29
C THR A 2 -15.98 -6.98 -16.15
N GLU A 3 -16.64 -6.97 -15.01
CA GLU A 3 -17.74 -6.06 -14.72
C GLU A 3 -17.23 -4.83 -14.01
N TYR A 4 -17.68 -3.66 -14.47
CA TYR A 4 -17.40 -2.37 -13.84
C TYR A 4 -18.71 -1.78 -13.34
N GLN A 5 -18.68 -1.22 -12.14
CA GLN A 5 -19.81 -0.52 -11.54
C GLN A 5 -19.40 0.90 -11.20
N VAL A 6 -20.12 1.88 -11.73
CA VAL A 6 -20.01 3.27 -11.27
C VAL A 6 -20.77 3.38 -9.96
N ILE A 7 -20.14 3.95 -8.94
CA ILE A 7 -20.74 4.11 -7.62
C ILE A 7 -20.69 5.56 -7.18
N ASP A 8 -21.73 6.02 -6.51
CA ASP A 8 -21.79 7.30 -5.87
C ASP A 8 -20.97 7.31 -4.57
N ALA A 9 -20.51 8.49 -4.14
CA ALA A 9 -19.60 8.60 -2.98
C ALA A 9 -20.27 8.18 -1.65
N ASP A 10 -21.58 8.29 -1.53
CA ASP A 10 -22.38 7.91 -0.37
C ASP A 10 -23.05 6.53 -0.49
N GLU A 11 -22.85 5.85 -1.63
CA GLU A 11 -23.42 4.52 -1.85
C GLU A 11 -22.81 3.47 -0.93
N THR A 12 -23.66 2.57 -0.42
CA THR A 12 -23.19 1.40 0.32
C THR A 12 -22.57 0.39 -0.63
N VAL A 13 -21.29 0.11 -0.45
CA VAL A 13 -20.51 -0.77 -1.33
C VAL A 13 -20.40 -2.17 -0.72
N TYR A 14 -20.58 -3.18 -1.54
CA TYR A 14 -20.41 -4.59 -1.17
C TYR A 14 -19.32 -5.25 -2.00
N ARG A 15 -18.59 -6.17 -1.39
CA ARG A 15 -17.59 -6.98 -2.08
C ARG A 15 -18.29 -8.07 -2.91
N ASP A 16 -18.46 -7.81 -4.19
CA ASP A 16 -19.17 -8.68 -5.15
C ASP A 16 -18.30 -9.11 -6.35
N GLY A 17 -17.03 -8.70 -6.37
CA GLY A 17 -16.06 -8.99 -7.44
C GLY A 17 -16.14 -8.03 -8.63
N THR A 18 -17.05 -7.06 -8.64
CA THR A 18 -17.05 -5.99 -9.65
C THR A 18 -15.99 -4.95 -9.35
N ILE A 19 -15.45 -4.31 -10.39
CA ILE A 19 -14.51 -3.20 -10.23
C ILE A 19 -15.30 -1.90 -10.05
N LYS A 20 -15.14 -1.26 -8.90
CA LYS A 20 -15.82 -0.01 -8.59
C LYS A 20 -15.12 1.16 -9.28
N LEU A 21 -15.89 1.97 -9.96
CA LEU A 21 -15.43 3.22 -10.59
C LEU A 21 -15.96 4.39 -9.77
N HIS A 22 -15.05 5.13 -9.18
CA HIS A 22 -15.38 6.26 -8.31
C HIS A 22 -15.44 7.57 -9.11
N GLY A 23 -16.41 8.42 -8.80
CA GLY A 23 -16.50 9.78 -9.29
C GLY A 23 -15.59 10.77 -8.55
N PRO A 24 -15.65 12.08 -8.88
CA PRO A 24 -14.79 13.11 -8.29
C PRO A 24 -14.83 13.17 -6.76
N GLU A 25 -15.99 12.99 -6.15
CA GLU A 25 -16.15 13.00 -4.69
C GLU A 25 -15.46 11.81 -4.03
N GLY A 26 -15.54 10.62 -4.63
CA GLY A 26 -14.81 9.44 -4.17
C GLY A 26 -13.30 9.61 -4.26
N PHE A 27 -12.82 10.21 -5.37
CA PHE A 27 -11.40 10.56 -5.50
C PHE A 27 -10.95 11.56 -4.44
N GLU A 28 -11.77 12.57 -4.11
CA GLU A 28 -11.43 13.53 -3.06
C GLU A 28 -11.37 12.88 -1.68
N GLY A 29 -12.31 11.99 -1.36
CA GLY A 29 -12.29 11.20 -0.13
C GLY A 29 -11.03 10.34 -0.01
N MET A 30 -10.69 9.59 -1.07
CA MET A 30 -9.47 8.78 -1.11
C MET A 30 -8.19 9.62 -1.06
N ARG A 31 -8.16 10.81 -1.67
CA ARG A 31 -7.02 11.74 -1.57
C ARG A 31 -6.79 12.24 -0.15
N LYS A 32 -7.85 12.54 0.59
CA LYS A 32 -7.73 12.96 2.00
C LYS A 32 -7.16 11.84 2.85
N ALA A 33 -7.72 10.64 2.75
CA ALA A 33 -7.24 9.49 3.49
C ALA A 33 -5.80 9.09 3.09
N GLY A 34 -5.49 9.09 1.80
CA GLY A 34 -4.15 8.81 1.28
C GLY A 34 -3.12 9.85 1.68
N ARG A 35 -3.50 11.14 1.75
CA ARG A 35 -2.63 12.20 2.26
C ARG A 35 -2.29 11.98 3.73
N LEU A 36 -3.28 11.67 4.56
CA LEU A 36 -3.06 11.35 5.96
C LEU A 36 -2.10 10.16 6.12
N ALA A 37 -2.28 9.10 5.33
CA ALA A 37 -1.38 7.95 5.35
C ALA A 37 0.07 8.36 4.98
N ALA A 38 0.24 9.20 3.97
CA ALA A 38 1.57 9.70 3.57
C ALA A 38 2.21 10.58 4.67
N GLU A 39 1.44 11.48 5.29
CA GLU A 39 1.90 12.33 6.39
C GLU A 39 2.35 11.52 7.61
N ILE A 40 1.63 10.44 7.95
CA ILE A 40 2.04 9.51 9.00
C ILE A 40 3.40 8.89 8.67
N LEU A 41 3.60 8.41 7.44
CA LEU A 41 4.88 7.83 7.04
C LEU A 41 6.00 8.87 6.98
N ASP A 42 5.71 10.13 6.63
CA ASP A 42 6.69 11.22 6.67
C ASP A 42 7.18 11.48 8.10
N GLU A 43 6.25 11.59 9.07
CA GLU A 43 6.57 11.77 10.48
C GLU A 43 7.37 10.60 11.07
N LEU A 44 7.09 9.37 10.65
CA LEU A 44 7.83 8.19 11.08
C LEU A 44 9.27 8.19 10.61
N THR A 45 9.64 8.97 9.59
CA THR A 45 11.01 9.03 9.05
C THR A 45 12.04 9.43 10.12
N SER A 46 11.70 10.38 10.97
CA SER A 46 12.58 10.81 12.06
C SER A 46 12.51 9.90 13.29
N PHE A 47 11.46 9.11 13.41
CA PHE A 47 11.21 8.24 14.55
C PHE A 47 11.88 6.87 14.42
N VAL A 48 11.92 6.31 13.22
CA VAL A 48 12.50 4.99 12.93
C VAL A 48 14.02 5.04 13.07
N LYS A 49 14.53 4.39 14.11
CA LYS A 49 16.00 4.32 14.40
C LYS A 49 16.29 3.08 15.24
N PRO A 50 17.56 2.67 15.35
CA PRO A 50 17.94 1.58 16.24
C PRO A 50 17.48 1.81 17.69
N GLY A 51 16.95 0.77 18.30
CA GLY A 51 16.42 0.78 19.66
C GLY A 51 14.92 1.05 19.78
N VAL A 52 14.29 1.66 18.79
CA VAL A 52 12.81 1.83 18.75
C VAL A 52 12.17 0.47 18.50
N THR A 53 11.13 0.16 19.26
CA THR A 53 10.35 -1.07 19.05
C THR A 53 9.30 -0.90 17.97
N THR A 54 8.89 -1.99 17.35
CA THR A 54 7.80 -1.93 16.37
C THR A 54 6.45 -1.62 17.02
N GLY A 55 6.28 -1.91 18.30
CA GLY A 55 5.11 -1.49 19.09
C GLY A 55 5.04 0.03 19.27
N GLU A 56 6.18 0.69 19.56
CA GLU A 56 6.23 2.15 19.64
C GLU A 56 5.91 2.83 18.30
N ILE A 57 6.28 2.20 17.17
CA ILE A 57 5.92 2.66 15.83
C ILE A 57 4.40 2.54 15.64
N ASP A 58 3.80 1.42 16.02
CA ASP A 58 2.34 1.20 15.95
C ASP A 58 1.58 2.22 16.80
N ASP A 59 2.01 2.44 18.05
CA ASP A 59 1.38 3.40 18.96
C ASP A 59 1.45 4.83 18.40
N LYS A 60 2.58 5.22 17.81
CA LYS A 60 2.74 6.54 17.17
C LYS A 60 1.81 6.66 15.96
N ALA A 61 1.79 5.69 15.06
CA ALA A 61 0.91 5.70 13.89
C ALA A 61 -0.56 5.76 14.30
N ARG A 62 -0.96 4.96 15.30
CA ARG A 62 -2.32 4.96 15.84
C ARG A 62 -2.71 6.32 16.40
N THR A 63 -1.85 6.93 17.20
CA THR A 63 -2.10 8.24 17.78
C THR A 63 -2.35 9.28 16.69
N MET A 64 -1.51 9.31 15.66
CA MET A 64 -1.66 10.26 14.55
C MET A 64 -2.97 10.04 13.77
N MET A 65 -3.38 8.78 13.54
CA MET A 65 -4.67 8.49 12.89
C MET A 65 -5.84 9.02 13.74
N LEU A 66 -5.85 8.73 15.05
CA LEU A 66 -6.92 9.14 15.95
C LEU A 66 -6.98 10.67 16.11
N ASP A 67 -5.85 11.34 16.21
CA ASP A 67 -5.77 12.81 16.32
C ASP A 67 -6.30 13.50 15.06
N ALA A 68 -6.17 12.85 13.90
CA ALA A 68 -6.73 13.32 12.62
C ALA A 68 -8.21 12.93 12.42
N GLY A 69 -8.85 12.29 13.40
CA GLY A 69 -10.25 11.84 13.30
C GLY A 69 -10.44 10.57 12.45
N ALA A 70 -9.36 9.90 12.10
CA ALA A 70 -9.39 8.62 11.39
C ALA A 70 -9.32 7.45 12.38
N VAL A 71 -9.65 6.25 11.91
CA VAL A 71 -9.43 5.01 12.66
C VAL A 71 -8.50 4.09 11.88
N PRO A 72 -7.64 3.29 12.55
CA PRO A 72 -6.83 2.29 11.85
C PRO A 72 -7.72 1.20 11.25
N ALA A 73 -7.75 1.08 9.93
CA ALA A 73 -8.59 0.09 9.25
C ALA A 73 -8.14 -1.36 9.50
N THR A 74 -6.87 -1.54 9.84
CA THR A 74 -6.29 -2.86 10.17
C THR A 74 -6.83 -3.43 11.48
N MET A 75 -7.16 -2.55 12.46
CA MET A 75 -7.57 -2.97 13.79
C MET A 75 -8.93 -3.70 13.78
N GLY A 76 -8.92 -4.97 14.16
CA GLY A 76 -10.09 -5.85 14.11
C GLY A 76 -10.32 -6.50 12.74
N TYR A 77 -9.67 -6.04 11.68
CA TYR A 77 -9.80 -6.63 10.36
C TYR A 77 -9.25 -8.05 10.33
N ARG A 78 -10.14 -9.04 10.09
CA ARG A 78 -9.80 -10.47 10.11
C ARG A 78 -9.04 -10.92 11.37
N GLY A 79 -9.30 -10.27 12.50
CA GLY A 79 -8.65 -10.59 13.78
C GLY A 79 -7.28 -9.95 14.00
N TYR A 80 -6.82 -9.06 13.11
CA TYR A 80 -5.59 -8.31 13.32
C TYR A 80 -5.77 -7.29 14.45
N THR A 81 -4.77 -7.14 15.33
CA THR A 81 -4.92 -6.42 16.61
C THR A 81 -4.14 -5.11 16.71
N HIS A 82 -3.45 -4.71 15.64
CA HIS A 82 -2.58 -3.54 15.61
C HIS A 82 -3.03 -2.52 14.54
N SER A 83 -2.50 -1.31 14.64
CA SER A 83 -2.90 -0.17 13.81
C SER A 83 -2.14 -0.08 12.48
N CYS A 84 -1.00 -0.72 12.40
CA CYS A 84 -0.19 -0.81 11.18
C CYS A 84 0.51 -2.17 11.10
N CYS A 85 1.15 -2.45 9.95
CA CYS A 85 2.05 -3.60 9.83
C CYS A 85 3.50 -3.12 9.84
N THR A 86 4.39 -3.90 10.47
CA THR A 86 5.83 -3.60 10.58
C THR A 86 6.65 -4.82 10.17
N SER A 87 7.14 -4.86 8.95
CA SER A 87 7.81 -6.01 8.38
C SER A 87 9.31 -5.78 8.30
N ILE A 88 10.09 -6.43 9.19
CA ILE A 88 11.53 -6.24 9.33
C ILE A 88 12.27 -7.25 8.47
N ASN A 89 13.24 -6.79 7.69
CA ASN A 89 14.20 -7.58 6.91
C ASN A 89 13.53 -8.64 6.02
N HIS A 90 13.52 -9.90 6.45
CA HIS A 90 13.00 -11.04 5.69
C HIS A 90 11.48 -11.24 5.79
N VAL A 91 10.80 -10.46 6.62
CA VAL A 91 9.34 -10.50 6.70
C VAL A 91 8.79 -9.77 5.47
N ILE A 92 8.08 -10.50 4.61
CA ILE A 92 7.62 -10.00 3.32
C ILE A 92 6.56 -8.89 3.49
N CYS A 93 5.52 -9.16 4.30
CA CYS A 93 4.44 -8.21 4.61
C CYS A 93 3.72 -8.65 5.88
N HIS A 94 2.76 -7.83 6.34
CA HIS A 94 1.88 -8.09 7.47
C HIS A 94 2.59 -8.45 8.78
N GLY A 95 3.83 -7.95 8.98
CA GLY A 95 4.56 -8.11 10.23
C GLY A 95 3.80 -7.49 11.39
N ILE A 96 3.67 -8.24 12.50
CA ILE A 96 2.90 -7.81 13.67
C ILE A 96 3.80 -6.97 14.57
N PRO A 97 3.41 -5.74 14.92
CA PRO A 97 4.11 -4.91 15.90
C PRO A 97 4.26 -5.62 17.25
N SER A 98 5.39 -5.40 17.90
CA SER A 98 5.74 -6.04 19.17
C SER A 98 6.79 -5.22 19.95
N ASP A 99 7.30 -5.78 21.05
CA ASP A 99 8.43 -5.26 21.82
C ASP A 99 9.79 -5.44 21.13
N LYS A 100 9.81 -5.99 19.91
CA LYS A 100 11.04 -6.18 19.14
C LYS A 100 11.63 -4.81 18.74
N ALA A 101 12.79 -4.49 19.31
CA ALA A 101 13.54 -3.30 18.96
C ALA A 101 14.27 -3.46 17.62
N LEU A 102 14.24 -2.42 16.81
CA LEU A 102 15.03 -2.30 15.58
C LEU A 102 16.52 -2.27 15.92
N LYS A 103 17.32 -2.89 15.07
CA LYS A 103 18.79 -2.93 15.18
C LYS A 103 19.43 -2.06 14.12
N GLU A 104 20.66 -1.68 14.36
CA GLU A 104 21.49 -0.99 13.35
C GLU A 104 21.52 -1.81 12.05
N GLY A 105 21.19 -1.16 10.94
CA GLY A 105 21.16 -1.79 9.60
C GLY A 105 19.88 -2.51 9.24
N ASP A 106 18.89 -2.60 10.13
CA ASP A 106 17.59 -3.18 9.78
C ASP A 106 16.88 -2.31 8.73
N ILE A 107 16.22 -2.98 7.80
CA ILE A 107 15.21 -2.36 6.92
C ILE A 107 13.83 -2.77 7.41
N VAL A 108 12.88 -1.87 7.42
CA VAL A 108 11.52 -2.14 7.86
C VAL A 108 10.51 -1.51 6.91
N ASN A 109 9.56 -2.31 6.45
CA ASN A 109 8.36 -1.79 5.78
C ASN A 109 7.33 -1.45 6.86
N ILE A 110 6.82 -0.22 6.81
CA ILE A 110 5.70 0.22 7.65
C ILE A 110 4.55 0.49 6.72
N ASP A 111 3.42 -0.16 7.00
CA ASP A 111 2.23 -0.15 6.17
C ASP A 111 1.05 0.34 7.01
N VAL A 112 0.46 1.45 6.59
CA VAL A 112 -0.58 2.18 7.31
C VAL A 112 -1.83 2.34 6.48
N THR A 113 -2.99 2.09 7.10
CA THR A 113 -4.28 2.25 6.44
C THR A 113 -5.25 3.02 7.33
N PRO A 114 -5.21 4.36 7.33
CA PRO A 114 -6.25 5.16 7.95
C PRO A 114 -7.58 5.05 7.20
N LEU A 115 -8.66 4.89 7.95
CA LEU A 115 -10.04 5.05 7.49
C LEU A 115 -10.53 6.43 7.95
N LEU A 116 -10.66 7.36 7.02
CA LEU A 116 -11.08 8.74 7.25
C LEU A 116 -12.36 9.04 6.48
N ASP A 117 -13.41 9.49 7.14
CA ASP A 117 -14.71 9.82 6.54
C ASP A 117 -15.29 8.67 5.68
N GLY A 118 -15.01 7.43 6.07
CA GLY A 118 -15.42 6.23 5.38
C GLY A 118 -14.58 5.86 4.15
N TRP A 119 -13.45 6.54 3.89
CA TRP A 119 -12.52 6.26 2.82
C TRP A 119 -11.19 5.73 3.37
N HIS A 120 -10.64 4.70 2.71
CA HIS A 120 -9.35 4.14 3.08
C HIS A 120 -8.22 4.84 2.33
N GLY A 121 -7.14 5.12 3.05
CA GLY A 121 -5.85 5.49 2.47
C GLY A 121 -4.85 4.40 2.84
N ASP A 122 -4.36 3.65 1.86
CA ASP A 122 -3.51 2.49 2.08
C ASP A 122 -2.17 2.69 1.40
N THR A 123 -1.11 2.74 2.18
CA THR A 123 0.24 2.92 1.64
C THR A 123 1.30 2.42 2.60
N SER A 124 2.41 1.99 2.05
CA SER A 124 3.57 1.58 2.83
C SER A 124 4.86 2.24 2.36
N ARG A 125 5.84 2.27 3.23
CA ARG A 125 7.18 2.78 2.93
C ARG A 125 8.25 1.95 3.61
N MET A 126 9.40 1.84 2.94
CA MET A 126 10.60 1.27 3.53
C MET A 126 11.39 2.33 4.31
N PHE A 127 11.84 1.94 5.49
CA PHE A 127 12.69 2.76 6.36
C PHE A 127 13.97 2.02 6.69
N PHE A 128 15.01 2.78 7.02
CA PHE A 128 16.27 2.28 7.49
C PHE A 128 16.47 2.62 8.98
N ALA A 129 16.74 1.62 9.79
CA ALA A 129 17.21 1.84 11.15
C ALA A 129 18.74 1.90 11.17
N GLY A 130 19.27 3.11 11.10
CA GLY A 130 20.70 3.34 10.93
C GLY A 130 21.18 3.09 9.50
N GLU A 131 22.40 2.61 9.32
CA GLU A 131 23.02 2.41 8.00
C GLU A 131 22.79 0.97 7.50
N PRO A 132 22.00 0.76 6.46
CA PRO A 132 21.73 -0.57 5.94
C PRO A 132 22.91 -1.12 5.14
N SER A 133 22.99 -2.44 4.98
CA SER A 133 23.94 -3.04 4.06
C SER A 133 23.69 -2.57 2.62
N ILE A 134 24.75 -2.55 1.79
CA ILE A 134 24.65 -2.20 0.36
C ILE A 134 23.58 -3.03 -0.34
N LYS A 135 23.46 -4.32 0.00
CA LYS A 135 22.45 -5.21 -0.60
C LYS A 135 21.03 -4.83 -0.18
N ALA A 136 20.82 -4.50 1.09
CA ALA A 136 19.52 -4.07 1.60
C ALA A 136 19.09 -2.73 0.99
N LYS A 137 20.00 -1.76 0.95
CA LYS A 137 19.77 -0.45 0.32
C LYS A 137 19.36 -0.60 -1.14
N ARG A 138 20.13 -1.39 -1.91
CA ARG A 138 19.83 -1.64 -3.32
C ARG A 138 18.47 -2.31 -3.53
N LEU A 139 18.10 -3.27 -2.67
CA LEU A 139 16.79 -3.91 -2.75
C LEU A 139 15.67 -2.87 -2.59
N VAL A 140 15.77 -1.99 -1.60
CA VAL A 140 14.79 -0.92 -1.35
C VAL A 140 14.72 0.05 -2.53
N GLU A 141 15.87 0.48 -3.05
CA GLU A 141 15.93 1.41 -4.20
C GLU A 141 15.28 0.81 -5.45
N VAL A 142 15.63 -0.42 -5.82
CA VAL A 142 15.04 -1.10 -6.98
C VAL A 142 13.56 -1.36 -6.80
N THR A 143 13.12 -1.68 -5.57
CA THR A 143 11.69 -1.86 -5.28
C THR A 143 10.92 -0.55 -5.44
N TYR A 144 11.50 0.58 -5.02
CA TYR A 144 10.91 1.89 -5.25
C TYR A 144 10.85 2.24 -6.75
N GLU A 145 11.90 1.95 -7.51
CA GLU A 145 11.89 2.10 -8.97
C GLU A 145 10.78 1.25 -9.61
N CYS A 146 10.58 0.00 -9.15
CA CYS A 146 9.48 -0.86 -9.60
C CYS A 146 8.11 -0.21 -9.33
N LEU A 147 7.90 0.37 -8.16
CA LEU A 147 6.68 1.09 -7.81
C LEU A 147 6.42 2.23 -8.80
N MET A 148 7.42 3.07 -9.06
CA MET A 148 7.28 4.22 -9.95
C MET A 148 6.99 3.80 -11.39
N LEU A 149 7.62 2.74 -11.88
CA LEU A 149 7.34 2.15 -13.20
C LEU A 149 5.93 1.56 -13.29
N GLY A 150 5.44 0.93 -12.22
CA GLY A 150 4.07 0.43 -12.12
C GLY A 150 3.04 1.58 -12.20
N ILE A 151 3.28 2.68 -11.50
CA ILE A 151 2.44 3.89 -11.54
C ILE A 151 2.46 4.51 -12.95
N GLU A 152 3.64 4.61 -13.57
CA GLU A 152 3.75 5.11 -14.95
C GLU A 152 2.97 4.23 -15.92
N ALA A 153 3.11 2.91 -15.81
CA ALA A 153 2.38 1.97 -16.65
C ALA A 153 0.86 2.12 -16.50
N ALA A 154 0.38 2.30 -15.25
CA ALA A 154 -1.04 2.50 -14.95
C ALA A 154 -1.59 3.83 -15.51
N SER A 155 -0.75 4.85 -15.66
CA SER A 155 -1.15 6.19 -16.09
C SER A 155 -1.32 6.34 -17.60
N ARG A 156 -0.98 5.30 -18.38
CA ARG A 156 -1.05 5.36 -19.85
C ARG A 156 -2.49 5.21 -20.35
N PRO A 157 -2.90 5.93 -21.37
CA PRO A 157 -4.21 5.74 -21.99
C PRO A 157 -4.40 4.29 -22.46
N GLY A 158 -5.51 3.65 -22.08
CA GLY A 158 -5.81 2.26 -22.42
C GLY A 158 -4.99 1.21 -21.67
N ALA A 159 -4.27 1.62 -20.61
CA ALA A 159 -3.52 0.69 -19.78
C ALA A 159 -4.41 -0.41 -19.18
N ARG A 160 -3.82 -1.58 -19.01
CA ARG A 160 -4.45 -2.74 -18.38
C ARG A 160 -3.72 -3.15 -17.12
N LEU A 161 -4.37 -3.88 -16.23
CA LEU A 161 -3.74 -4.34 -14.98
C LEU A 161 -2.44 -5.13 -15.21
N GLY A 162 -2.39 -5.94 -16.26
CA GLY A 162 -1.19 -6.70 -16.61
C GLY A 162 0.02 -5.82 -16.99
N ASP A 163 -0.21 -4.59 -17.42
CA ASP A 163 0.88 -3.65 -17.77
C ASP A 163 1.67 -3.23 -16.53
N ILE A 164 0.98 -3.08 -15.38
CA ILE A 164 1.60 -2.78 -14.09
C ILE A 164 2.55 -3.91 -13.70
N GLY A 165 2.04 -5.14 -13.62
CA GLY A 165 2.85 -6.29 -13.24
C GLY A 165 3.99 -6.57 -14.21
N ALA A 166 3.77 -6.40 -15.51
CA ALA A 166 4.81 -6.57 -16.53
C ALA A 166 5.96 -5.56 -16.37
N ALA A 167 5.65 -4.29 -16.09
CA ALA A 167 6.65 -3.25 -15.86
C ALA A 167 7.49 -3.54 -14.61
N ILE A 168 6.83 -3.89 -13.50
CA ILE A 168 7.47 -4.24 -12.23
C ILE A 168 8.39 -5.45 -12.41
N GLU A 169 7.86 -6.55 -12.96
CA GLU A 169 8.60 -7.80 -13.11
C GLU A 169 9.81 -7.64 -14.05
N ALA A 170 9.65 -6.92 -15.16
CA ALA A 170 10.72 -6.68 -16.10
C ALA A 170 11.90 -5.92 -15.44
N HIS A 171 11.60 -4.91 -14.65
CA HIS A 171 12.62 -4.14 -13.92
C HIS A 171 13.30 -4.97 -12.83
N ALA A 172 12.54 -5.64 -11.98
CA ALA A 172 13.08 -6.50 -10.92
C ALA A 172 14.03 -7.57 -11.48
N ARG A 173 13.69 -8.21 -12.60
CA ARG A 173 14.52 -9.23 -13.27
C ARG A 173 15.85 -8.68 -13.77
N GLN A 174 15.93 -7.42 -14.23
CA GLN A 174 17.19 -6.80 -14.63
C GLN A 174 18.20 -6.77 -13.49
N PHE A 175 17.72 -6.62 -12.26
CA PHE A 175 18.54 -6.65 -11.05
C PHE A 175 18.62 -8.03 -10.39
N ARG A 176 18.09 -9.08 -11.05
CA ARG A 176 18.06 -10.46 -10.58
C ARG A 176 17.27 -10.64 -9.28
N TYR A 177 16.23 -9.84 -9.08
CA TYR A 177 15.27 -10.00 -8.00
C TYR A 177 14.07 -10.84 -8.46
N GLY A 178 13.55 -11.66 -7.55
CA GLY A 178 12.26 -12.33 -7.69
C GLY A 178 11.13 -11.39 -7.30
N VAL A 179 9.96 -11.60 -7.90
CA VAL A 179 8.72 -10.92 -7.53
C VAL A 179 7.86 -11.90 -6.75
N VAL A 180 7.40 -11.49 -5.57
CA VAL A 180 6.45 -12.27 -4.76
C VAL A 180 5.10 -12.32 -5.49
N GLN A 181 4.56 -13.52 -5.66
CA GLN A 181 3.32 -13.75 -6.40
C GLN A 181 2.13 -14.08 -5.49
N GLU A 182 2.39 -14.45 -4.23
CA GLU A 182 1.39 -14.83 -3.24
C GLU A 182 0.64 -13.63 -2.64
N PHE A 183 1.17 -12.44 -2.82
CA PHE A 183 0.58 -11.17 -2.39
C PHE A 183 0.53 -10.19 -3.55
N CYS A 184 -0.49 -9.34 -3.55
CA CYS A 184 -0.70 -8.34 -4.59
C CYS A 184 -1.33 -7.08 -4.02
N GLY A 185 -1.36 -6.01 -4.79
CA GLY A 185 -2.20 -4.85 -4.54
C GLY A 185 -3.66 -5.17 -4.79
N HIS A 186 -4.54 -4.24 -4.45
CA HIS A 186 -5.97 -4.45 -4.52
C HIS A 186 -6.74 -3.14 -4.76
N GLY A 187 -7.98 -3.27 -5.16
CA GLY A 187 -8.91 -2.15 -5.20
C GLY A 187 -9.13 -1.57 -3.80
N LEU A 188 -9.30 -0.26 -3.74
CA LEU A 188 -9.41 0.52 -2.52
C LEU A 188 -10.54 1.55 -2.66
N GLY A 189 -11.14 1.91 -1.53
CA GLY A 189 -12.20 2.92 -1.51
C GLY A 189 -12.98 2.89 -0.20
N ARG A 190 -14.27 2.63 -0.29
CA ARG A 190 -15.13 2.40 0.87
C ARG A 190 -14.86 1.05 1.53
N LEU A 191 -14.36 0.08 0.76
CA LEU A 191 -13.89 -1.21 1.27
C LEU A 191 -12.36 -1.20 1.37
N PHE A 192 -11.84 -1.85 2.41
CA PHE A 192 -10.39 -1.95 2.62
C PHE A 192 -9.75 -2.79 1.49
N HIS A 193 -10.31 -3.95 1.18
CA HIS A 193 -9.85 -4.80 0.09
C HIS A 193 -11.02 -5.09 -0.86
N ASP A 194 -10.92 -4.66 -2.09
CA ASP A 194 -11.92 -4.90 -3.12
C ASP A 194 -11.26 -5.28 -4.46
N ALA A 195 -12.06 -5.60 -5.46
CA ALA A 195 -11.60 -5.78 -6.82
C ALA A 195 -11.06 -4.46 -7.41
N PRO A 196 -10.05 -4.54 -8.28
CA PRO A 196 -9.36 -5.73 -8.78
C PRO A 196 -8.18 -6.15 -7.92
N GLU A 197 -7.69 -7.37 -8.10
CA GLU A 197 -6.35 -7.76 -7.63
C GLU A 197 -5.31 -7.16 -8.58
N VAL A 198 -4.31 -6.45 -8.04
CA VAL A 198 -3.25 -5.78 -8.78
C VAL A 198 -1.94 -6.55 -8.59
N VAL A 199 -1.71 -7.52 -9.45
CA VAL A 199 -0.52 -8.38 -9.36
C VAL A 199 0.75 -7.65 -9.81
N HIS A 200 1.87 -8.01 -9.18
CA HIS A 200 3.18 -7.40 -9.43
C HIS A 200 4.02 -8.16 -10.49
N ALA A 201 3.46 -9.20 -11.07
CA ALA A 201 4.04 -9.93 -12.21
C ALA A 201 2.95 -10.17 -13.25
N GLY A 202 3.29 -10.23 -14.53
CA GLY A 202 2.27 -10.42 -15.53
C GLY A 202 2.73 -10.22 -16.96
N ARG A 203 1.76 -10.19 -17.87
CA ARG A 203 1.99 -9.96 -19.29
C ARG A 203 1.39 -8.62 -19.71
N PRO A 204 2.08 -7.82 -20.55
CA PRO A 204 1.54 -6.57 -21.05
C PRO A 204 0.24 -6.79 -21.85
N ASN A 205 -0.62 -5.79 -21.86
CA ASN A 205 -1.90 -5.79 -22.56
C ASN A 205 -2.88 -6.88 -22.11
N THR A 206 -2.78 -7.36 -20.86
CA THR A 206 -3.69 -8.37 -20.29
C THR A 206 -4.49 -7.84 -19.11
N GLY A 207 -5.55 -8.55 -18.75
CA GLY A 207 -6.42 -8.19 -17.63
C GLY A 207 -7.40 -7.06 -17.95
N PRO A 208 -8.11 -6.57 -16.93
CA PRO A 208 -9.03 -5.44 -17.04
C PRO A 208 -8.34 -4.16 -17.51
N GLU A 209 -9.03 -3.37 -18.30
CA GLU A 209 -8.60 -2.02 -18.64
C GLU A 209 -8.75 -1.10 -17.42
N LEU A 210 -7.77 -0.21 -17.20
CA LEU A 210 -7.86 0.81 -16.17
C LEU A 210 -8.76 1.93 -16.64
N LYS A 211 -9.93 2.06 -16.05
CA LYS A 211 -10.94 3.04 -16.41
C LYS A 211 -11.14 4.06 -15.30
N HIS A 212 -11.59 5.24 -15.67
CA HIS A 212 -12.06 6.24 -14.74
C HIS A 212 -13.42 6.77 -15.20
N VAL A 213 -14.20 7.29 -14.27
CA VAL A 213 -15.44 7.98 -14.63
C VAL A 213 -15.05 9.32 -15.22
N VAL A 214 -15.41 9.52 -16.49
CA VAL A 214 -15.31 10.84 -17.13
C VAL A 214 -16.56 11.61 -16.73
N ALA A 215 -16.37 12.71 -16.02
CA ALA A 215 -17.46 13.64 -15.66
C ALA A 215 -17.91 14.43 -16.88
#